data_f88c03d6f30990794c0e85fa398aa7d9
#
_entry.id   f88c03d6f30990794c0e85fa398aa7d9
#
_cell.length_a   1.000
_cell.length_b   1.000
_cell.length_c   1.000
_cell.angle_alpha   90.00
_cell.angle_beta   90.00
_cell.angle_gamma   90.00
#
_symmetry.space_group_name_H-M   'P 1'
#
loop_
_entity.id
_entity.type
_entity.pdbx_description
1 polymer ?
#
loop_
_entity_poly.entity_id
_entity_poly.type
_entity_poly.pdbx_seq_one_letter_code
_entity_poly.pdbx_strand_id
1 'polypeptide(L)'
;MSKAVLISIRPKWCEKIASSMKTIEVRKTRPKMNTPFKCYIYCTQGGVALGAWGKHGKVIGEFICDRIDWITHIGYTGIPNLVETRICDAATMRTSPVGGLLNAACLTPKMLNDYLAWGDGYGWHISDLRIYDETRELSEFTGLRNTRFGAEPYGIKRAPQSWCYVEVARDE
;
A
#
# COMPACT_ATOMS: atom_id res chain seq x y z
N MET A 1 7.84 14.71 15.88
CA MET A 1 7.46 13.30 15.69
C MET A 1 7.59 12.96 14.22
N SER A 2 8.40 11.96 13.89
CA SER A 2 8.49 11.51 12.50
C SER A 2 7.27 10.62 12.18
N LYS A 3 6.65 10.87 11.01
CA LYS A 3 5.42 10.23 10.57
C LYS A 3 5.73 9.08 9.63
N ALA A 4 5.07 7.94 9.85
CA ALA A 4 5.10 6.76 8.99
C ALA A 4 3.66 6.33 8.63
N VAL A 5 3.53 5.25 7.90
CA VAL A 5 2.24 4.66 7.52
C VAL A 5 2.17 3.23 8.02
N LEU A 6 1.04 2.84 8.57
CA LEU A 6 0.68 1.45 8.83
C LEU A 6 -0.34 1.01 7.78
N ILE A 7 0.00 0.02 6.97
CA ILE A 7 -0.81 -0.45 5.84
C ILE A 7 -1.31 -1.88 6.10
N SER A 8 -2.62 -2.10 5.96
CA SER A 8 -3.24 -3.42 6.12
C SER A 8 -3.23 -4.18 4.80
N ILE A 9 -2.59 -5.32 4.76
CA ILE A 9 -2.40 -6.15 3.56
C ILE A 9 -2.93 -7.56 3.83
N ARG A 10 -3.63 -8.14 2.86
CA ARG A 10 -4.15 -9.51 2.97
C ARG A 10 -3.01 -10.54 2.94
N PRO A 11 -3.13 -11.67 3.66
CA PRO A 11 -2.07 -12.66 3.80
C PRO A 11 -1.42 -13.10 2.48
N LYS A 12 -2.21 -13.41 1.47
CA LYS A 12 -1.68 -13.84 0.15
C LYS A 12 -0.75 -12.81 -0.51
N TRP A 13 -1.00 -11.50 -0.26
CA TRP A 13 -0.14 -10.44 -0.78
C TRP A 13 1.08 -10.22 0.12
N CYS A 14 0.92 -10.40 1.44
CA CYS A 14 2.04 -10.39 2.38
C CYS A 14 3.09 -11.44 2.02
N GLU A 15 2.67 -12.67 1.69
CA GLU A 15 3.57 -13.75 1.24
C GLU A 15 4.34 -13.36 -0.03
N LYS A 16 3.66 -12.78 -1.01
CA LYS A 16 4.29 -12.32 -2.25
C LYS A 16 5.25 -11.14 -2.03
N ILE A 17 4.94 -10.25 -1.10
CA ILE A 17 5.85 -9.17 -0.70
C ILE A 17 7.08 -9.77 0.00
N ALA A 18 6.87 -10.65 0.98
CA ALA A 18 7.96 -11.26 1.74
C ALA A 18 8.91 -12.08 0.86
N SER A 19 8.41 -12.70 -0.21
CA SER A 19 9.22 -13.40 -1.20
C SER A 19 9.78 -12.50 -2.31
N SER A 20 9.60 -11.18 -2.21
CA SER A 20 10.02 -10.19 -3.21
C SER A 20 9.40 -10.36 -4.61
N MET A 21 8.36 -11.17 -4.74
CA MET A 21 7.60 -11.32 -5.99
C MET A 21 6.72 -10.11 -6.28
N LYS A 22 6.18 -9.49 -5.21
CA LYS A 22 5.34 -8.29 -5.29
C LYS A 22 6.13 -7.09 -4.77
N THR A 23 6.46 -6.18 -5.67
CA THR A 23 7.26 -4.98 -5.38
C THR A 23 6.48 -3.67 -5.51
N ILE A 24 5.19 -3.76 -5.88
CA ILE A 24 4.26 -2.62 -5.88
C ILE A 24 2.96 -3.03 -5.20
N GLU A 25 2.52 -2.22 -4.23
CA GLU A 25 1.21 -2.35 -3.60
C GLU A 25 0.24 -1.32 -4.18
N VAL A 26 -0.96 -1.77 -4.58
CA VAL A 26 -1.97 -0.89 -5.19
C VAL A 26 -3.03 -0.48 -4.18
N ARG A 27 -3.31 0.83 -4.10
CA ARG A 27 -4.31 1.43 -3.22
C ARG A 27 -5.17 2.45 -3.95
N LYS A 28 -6.42 2.64 -3.49
CA LYS A 28 -7.34 3.66 -3.99
C LYS A 28 -6.97 5.07 -3.55
N THR A 29 -6.19 5.20 -2.48
CA THR A 29 -5.76 6.46 -1.89
C THR A 29 -4.28 6.44 -1.56
N ARG A 30 -3.70 7.60 -1.36
CA ARG A 30 -2.29 7.77 -0.95
C ARG A 30 -2.18 8.72 0.25
N PRO A 31 -1.11 8.60 1.06
CA PRO A 31 -0.84 9.57 2.11
C PRO A 31 -0.51 10.94 1.51
N LYS A 32 -0.83 11.98 2.27
CA LYS A 32 -0.38 13.37 1.98
C LYS A 32 1.03 13.57 2.54
N MET A 33 1.95 12.74 2.08
CA MET A 33 3.37 12.77 2.44
C MET A 33 4.19 12.73 1.17
N ASN A 34 5.35 13.38 1.18
CA ASN A 34 6.34 13.23 0.12
C ASN A 34 7.07 11.89 0.27
N THR A 35 7.39 11.25 -0.84
CA THR A 35 8.29 10.10 -0.87
C THR A 35 9.75 10.57 -0.72
N PRO A 36 10.64 9.77 -0.12
CA PRO A 36 10.36 8.47 0.50
C PRO A 36 9.74 8.58 1.90
N PHE A 37 8.95 7.57 2.30
CA PHE A 37 8.45 7.44 3.66
C PHE A 37 8.37 5.97 4.10
N LYS A 38 8.46 5.75 5.43
CA LYS A 38 8.41 4.40 6.02
C LYS A 38 6.97 3.87 6.06
N CYS A 39 6.80 2.59 5.72
CA CYS A 39 5.56 1.84 5.83
C CYS A 39 5.76 0.60 6.68
N TYR A 40 4.84 0.34 7.61
CA TYR A 40 4.73 -0.91 8.37
C TYR A 40 3.64 -1.78 7.78
N ILE A 41 3.89 -3.09 7.62
CA ILE A 41 2.98 -4.04 7.00
C ILE A 41 2.21 -4.79 8.08
N TYR A 42 0.91 -4.51 8.22
CA TYR A 42 0.02 -5.31 9.03
C TYR A 42 -0.62 -6.39 8.15
N CYS A 43 -0.36 -7.66 8.48
CA CYS A 43 -0.99 -8.80 7.83
C CYS A 43 -2.39 -9.02 8.42
N THR A 44 -3.45 -8.86 7.63
CA THR A 44 -4.83 -8.97 8.13
C THR A 44 -5.18 -10.40 8.57
N GLN A 45 -6.19 -10.54 9.42
CA GLN A 45 -6.67 -11.84 9.92
C GLN A 45 -7.55 -12.58 8.90
N GLY A 46 -8.11 -11.89 7.90
CA GLY A 46 -9.09 -12.45 6.97
C GLY A 46 -8.47 -13.24 5.81
N GLY A 47 -9.05 -14.38 5.53
CA GLY A 47 -8.70 -15.31 4.47
C GLY A 47 -8.52 -16.71 5.03
N VAL A 48 -8.80 -17.73 4.22
CA VAL A 48 -8.48 -19.11 4.58
C VAL A 48 -6.95 -19.18 4.66
N ALA A 49 -6.44 -19.23 5.86
CA ALA A 49 -5.01 -19.42 6.12
C ALA A 49 -4.63 -20.84 5.72
N LEU A 50 -4.41 -21.04 4.45
CA LEU A 50 -3.85 -22.30 3.90
C LEU A 50 -2.35 -22.16 3.82
N GLY A 51 -1.69 -21.87 4.92
CA GLY A 51 -0.24 -21.83 4.94
C GLY A 51 0.29 -21.63 6.34
N ALA A 52 1.37 -22.33 6.64
CA ALA A 52 2.11 -22.31 7.88
C ALA A 52 2.77 -20.95 8.22
N TRP A 53 2.32 -19.85 7.59
CA TRP A 53 3.00 -18.55 7.75
C TRP A 53 2.73 -17.91 9.11
N GLY A 54 1.63 -18.27 9.79
CA GLY A 54 1.37 -17.95 11.22
C GLY A 54 1.37 -16.45 11.60
N LYS A 55 1.52 -15.55 10.62
CA LYS A 55 1.77 -14.11 10.86
C LYS A 55 0.51 -13.24 10.73
N HIS A 56 -0.68 -13.86 10.82
CA HIS A 56 -1.95 -13.15 10.69
C HIS A 56 -2.27 -12.30 11.93
N GLY A 57 -2.81 -11.12 11.69
CA GLY A 57 -3.20 -10.21 12.77
C GLY A 57 -2.02 -9.49 13.43
N LYS A 58 -0.87 -9.45 12.78
CA LYS A 58 0.39 -8.90 13.29
C LYS A 58 1.03 -7.93 12.29
N VAL A 59 1.91 -7.08 12.79
CA VAL A 59 2.83 -6.31 11.96
C VAL A 59 4.04 -7.19 11.66
N ILE A 60 4.24 -7.49 10.39
CA ILE A 60 5.17 -8.53 9.93
C ILE A 60 6.48 -7.98 9.39
N GLY A 61 6.56 -6.66 9.16
CA GLY A 61 7.73 -6.04 8.56
C GLY A 61 7.49 -4.59 8.20
N GLU A 62 8.46 -4.03 7.51
CA GLU A 62 8.45 -2.63 7.06
C GLU A 62 9.11 -2.49 5.70
N PHE A 63 8.83 -1.39 5.01
CA PHE A 63 9.50 -0.99 3.78
C PHE A 63 9.54 0.53 3.64
N ILE A 64 10.33 1.01 2.70
CA ILE A 64 10.32 2.41 2.27
C ILE A 64 9.47 2.52 1.00
N CYS A 65 8.45 3.36 1.03
CA CYS A 65 7.76 3.77 -0.20
C CYS A 65 8.54 4.91 -0.82
N ASP A 66 9.35 4.61 -1.83
CA ASP A 66 10.25 5.57 -2.46
C ASP A 66 9.62 6.30 -3.65
N ARG A 67 8.55 5.73 -4.22
CA ARG A 67 7.78 6.30 -5.33
C ARG A 67 6.33 5.87 -5.28
N ILE A 68 5.43 6.73 -5.76
CA ILE A 68 4.02 6.41 -5.99
C ILE A 68 3.67 6.74 -7.44
N ASP A 69 3.20 5.74 -8.17
CA ASP A 69 2.63 5.92 -9.50
C ASP A 69 1.14 6.23 -9.40
N TRP A 70 0.66 7.19 -10.17
CA TRP A 70 -0.77 7.45 -10.32
C TRP A 70 -1.34 6.58 -11.43
N ILE A 71 -2.32 5.75 -11.10
CA ILE A 71 -3.03 4.88 -12.04
C ILE A 71 -4.33 5.59 -12.41
N THR A 72 -4.54 5.82 -13.71
CA THR A 72 -5.73 6.51 -14.21
C THR A 72 -6.29 5.81 -15.46
N HIS A 73 -7.47 6.18 -15.85
CA HIS A 73 -8.15 5.65 -17.03
C HIS A 73 -8.31 6.73 -18.07
N ILE A 74 -7.87 6.46 -19.31
CA ILE A 74 -7.94 7.39 -20.43
C ILE A 74 -8.94 6.84 -21.44
N GLY A 75 -9.99 7.62 -21.70
CA GLY A 75 -10.92 7.38 -22.80
C GLY A 75 -10.37 8.00 -24.09
N TYR A 76 -10.56 7.32 -25.21
CA TYR A 76 -10.17 7.83 -26.53
C TYR A 76 -11.36 8.52 -27.19
N THR A 77 -11.20 9.79 -27.56
CA THR A 77 -12.21 10.54 -28.31
C THR A 77 -12.41 9.92 -29.70
N GLY A 78 -13.67 9.68 -30.06
CA GLY A 78 -14.04 9.10 -31.35
C GLY A 78 -14.16 7.57 -31.38
N ILE A 79 -13.80 6.89 -30.33
CA ILE A 79 -14.00 5.45 -30.17
C ILE A 79 -14.83 5.21 -28.89
N PRO A 80 -16.16 5.03 -29.00
CA PRO A 80 -17.01 4.79 -27.86
C PRO A 80 -16.58 3.56 -27.06
N ASN A 81 -16.55 3.68 -25.73
CA ASN A 81 -16.22 2.60 -24.78
C ASN A 81 -14.75 2.08 -24.81
N LEU A 82 -13.86 2.71 -25.53
CA LEU A 82 -12.43 2.39 -25.42
C LEU A 82 -11.83 3.18 -24.25
N VAL A 83 -11.58 2.49 -23.16
CA VAL A 83 -10.90 3.04 -21.98
C VAL A 83 -9.65 2.21 -21.71
N GLU A 84 -8.52 2.86 -21.63
CA GLU A 84 -7.24 2.23 -21.32
C GLU A 84 -6.75 2.66 -19.94
N THR A 85 -6.31 1.69 -19.15
CA THR A 85 -5.66 1.96 -17.85
C THR A 85 -4.20 2.30 -18.08
N ARG A 86 -3.76 3.45 -17.59
CA ARG A 86 -2.40 3.99 -17.78
C ARG A 86 -1.81 4.42 -16.45
N ILE A 87 -0.47 4.46 -16.41
CA ILE A 87 0.27 5.15 -15.34
C ILE A 87 0.48 6.59 -15.79
N CYS A 88 0.14 7.55 -14.95
CA CYS A 88 0.38 8.97 -15.19
C CYS A 88 1.47 9.49 -14.24
N ASP A 89 2.46 10.16 -14.82
CA ASP A 89 3.41 10.97 -14.08
C ASP A 89 2.74 12.32 -13.76
N ALA A 90 2.53 12.58 -12.47
CA ALA A 90 1.81 13.77 -12.02
C ALA A 90 2.53 15.09 -12.32
N ALA A 91 3.85 15.07 -12.50
CA ALA A 91 4.64 16.26 -12.77
C ALA A 91 4.64 16.63 -14.27
N THR A 92 4.71 15.62 -15.14
CA THR A 92 4.81 15.83 -16.61
C THR A 92 3.50 15.59 -17.36
N MET A 93 2.50 15.01 -16.68
CA MET A 93 1.23 14.55 -17.27
C MET A 93 1.43 13.53 -18.41
N ARG A 94 2.61 12.94 -18.52
CA ARG A 94 2.89 11.88 -19.49
C ARG A 94 2.34 10.56 -18.98
N THR A 95 1.79 9.77 -19.89
CA THR A 95 1.23 8.46 -19.57
C THR A 95 2.07 7.33 -20.17
N SER A 96 2.11 6.21 -19.47
CA SER A 96 2.78 4.98 -19.92
C SER A 96 1.88 3.76 -19.72
N PRO A 97 2.15 2.65 -20.45
CA PRO A 97 1.39 1.42 -20.28
C PRO A 97 1.49 0.87 -18.85
N VAL A 98 0.39 0.30 -18.34
CA VAL A 98 0.29 -0.25 -16.99
C VAL A 98 0.94 -1.63 -16.81
N GLY A 99 1.37 -2.29 -17.88
CA GLY A 99 1.84 -3.68 -17.86
C GLY A 99 3.00 -3.95 -16.89
N GLY A 100 3.99 -3.05 -16.82
CA GLY A 100 5.09 -3.18 -15.87
C GLY A 100 4.62 -3.11 -14.41
N LEU A 101 3.71 -2.20 -14.11
CA LEU A 101 3.10 -2.10 -12.77
C LEU A 101 2.29 -3.35 -12.44
N LEU A 102 1.51 -3.89 -13.38
CA LEU A 102 0.71 -5.09 -13.16
C LEU A 102 1.60 -6.30 -12.79
N ASN A 103 2.70 -6.48 -13.50
CA ASN A 103 3.67 -7.54 -13.20
C ASN A 103 4.27 -7.35 -11.79
N ALA A 104 4.75 -6.16 -11.46
CA ALA A 104 5.33 -5.83 -10.16
C ALA A 104 4.32 -5.91 -9.01
N ALA A 105 3.04 -5.64 -9.28
CA ALA A 105 1.94 -5.76 -8.32
C ALA A 105 1.35 -7.18 -8.23
N CYS A 106 1.77 -8.11 -9.08
CA CYS A 106 1.20 -9.46 -9.22
C CYS A 106 -0.32 -9.43 -9.51
N LEU A 107 -0.78 -8.50 -10.35
CA LEU A 107 -2.18 -8.31 -10.70
C LEU A 107 -2.41 -8.57 -12.20
N THR A 108 -3.61 -9.04 -12.53
CA THR A 108 -4.11 -9.01 -13.91
C THR A 108 -4.84 -7.67 -14.15
N PRO A 109 -5.02 -7.24 -15.42
CA PRO A 109 -5.83 -6.07 -15.76
C PRO A 109 -7.23 -6.13 -15.14
N LYS A 110 -7.87 -7.30 -15.19
CA LYS A 110 -9.19 -7.51 -14.59
C LYS A 110 -9.18 -7.27 -13.07
N MET A 111 -8.21 -7.85 -12.35
CA MET A 111 -8.09 -7.67 -10.90
C MET A 111 -7.87 -6.21 -10.52
N LEU A 112 -7.07 -5.48 -11.27
CA LEU A 112 -6.84 -4.05 -11.06
C LEU A 112 -8.13 -3.25 -11.25
N ASN A 113 -8.82 -3.45 -12.38
CA ASN A 113 -10.04 -2.71 -12.70
C ASN A 113 -11.20 -3.05 -11.74
N ASP A 114 -11.36 -4.31 -11.36
CA ASP A 114 -12.34 -4.73 -10.34
C ASP A 114 -12.05 -4.07 -8.99
N TYR A 115 -10.78 -4.01 -8.59
CA TYR A 115 -10.38 -3.37 -7.33
C TYR A 115 -10.59 -1.86 -7.35
N LEU A 116 -10.18 -1.18 -8.41
CA LEU A 116 -10.30 0.28 -8.54
C LEU A 116 -11.73 0.71 -8.89
N ALA A 117 -12.59 -0.21 -9.37
CA ALA A 117 -13.95 0.07 -9.85
C ALA A 117 -13.96 1.21 -10.89
N TRP A 118 -12.99 1.18 -11.81
CA TRP A 118 -12.74 2.20 -12.86
C TRP A 118 -12.41 3.60 -12.33
N GLY A 119 -12.13 3.73 -11.03
CA GLY A 119 -11.59 4.96 -10.44
C GLY A 119 -10.06 4.99 -10.47
N ASP A 120 -9.50 6.12 -10.11
CA ASP A 120 -8.06 6.28 -9.96
C ASP A 120 -7.49 5.40 -8.83
N GLY A 121 -6.22 5.09 -8.96
CA GLY A 121 -5.47 4.35 -7.96
C GLY A 121 -4.01 4.79 -7.87
N TYR A 122 -3.29 4.17 -6.96
CA TYR A 122 -1.89 4.49 -6.68
C TYR A 122 -1.09 3.22 -6.50
N GLY A 123 0.01 3.10 -7.24
CA GLY A 123 0.99 2.04 -7.08
C GLY A 123 2.10 2.51 -6.14
N TRP A 124 2.18 1.93 -4.95
CA TRP A 124 3.19 2.26 -3.95
C TRP A 124 4.38 1.33 -4.16
N HIS A 125 5.53 1.86 -4.52
CA HIS A 125 6.75 1.09 -4.70
C HIS A 125 7.34 0.67 -3.36
N ILE A 126 7.75 -0.59 -3.30
CA ILE A 126 8.33 -1.22 -2.11
C ILE A 126 9.84 -1.31 -2.30
N SER A 127 10.59 -0.55 -1.52
CA SER A 127 12.05 -0.62 -1.44
C SER A 127 12.49 -0.87 0.01
N ASP A 128 13.73 -1.27 0.21
CA ASP A 128 14.32 -1.54 1.53
C ASP A 128 13.41 -2.40 2.44
N LEU A 129 12.82 -3.46 1.84
CA LEU A 129 11.92 -4.37 2.53
C LEU A 129 12.65 -5.13 3.64
N ARG A 130 12.11 -5.05 4.84
CA ARG A 130 12.55 -5.84 5.99
C ARG A 130 11.36 -6.60 6.57
N ILE A 131 11.41 -7.93 6.49
CA ILE A 131 10.47 -8.82 7.18
C ILE A 131 11.06 -9.16 8.54
N TYR A 132 10.27 -8.97 9.59
CA TYR A 132 10.71 -9.23 10.95
C TYR A 132 10.79 -10.72 11.25
N ASP A 133 11.82 -11.13 11.97
CA ASP A 133 11.96 -12.50 12.49
C ASP A 133 10.83 -12.77 13.50
N GLU A 134 10.60 -11.84 14.43
CA GLU A 134 9.48 -11.82 15.35
C GLU A 134 8.47 -10.75 14.96
N THR A 135 7.21 -11.14 14.81
CA THR A 135 6.14 -10.19 14.48
C THR A 135 5.83 -9.29 15.65
N ARG A 136 5.35 -8.08 15.37
CA ARG A 136 4.97 -7.09 16.38
C ARG A 136 3.46 -7.00 16.54
N GLU A 137 3.02 -6.67 17.75
CA GLU A 137 1.61 -6.44 18.03
C GLU A 137 1.18 -5.07 17.49
N LEU A 138 -0.10 -4.99 17.07
CA LEU A 138 -0.67 -3.72 16.63
C LEU A 138 -0.64 -2.64 17.73
N SER A 139 -0.76 -3.06 18.98
CA SER A 139 -0.72 -2.19 20.18
C SER A 139 0.62 -1.52 20.44
N GLU A 140 1.70 -1.99 19.82
CA GLU A 140 3.02 -1.36 19.91
C GLU A 140 3.14 -0.10 19.03
N PHE A 141 2.15 0.14 18.19
CA PHE A 141 2.14 1.28 17.25
C PHE A 141 1.20 2.37 17.74
N THR A 142 1.69 3.60 17.70
CA THR A 142 0.90 4.79 18.01
C THR A 142 0.35 5.39 16.74
N GLY A 143 -0.95 5.45 16.59
CA GLY A 143 -1.62 6.11 15.48
C GLY A 143 -1.49 7.63 15.58
N LEU A 144 -1.52 8.31 14.43
CA LEU A 144 -1.52 9.76 14.35
C LEU A 144 -2.79 10.23 13.62
N ARG A 145 -3.59 11.03 14.30
CA ARG A 145 -4.79 11.66 13.77
C ARG A 145 -4.53 13.14 13.50
N ASN A 146 -4.81 13.59 12.28
CA ASN A 146 -4.74 15.01 11.97
C ASN A 146 -5.95 15.74 12.56
N THR A 147 -5.69 16.72 13.39
CA THR A 147 -6.69 17.64 13.94
C THR A 147 -6.41 19.07 13.47
N ARG A 148 -7.33 19.98 13.75
CA ARG A 148 -7.11 21.43 13.48
C ARG A 148 -5.94 22.03 14.28
N PHE A 149 -5.49 21.32 15.33
CA PHE A 149 -4.37 21.74 16.18
C PHE A 149 -3.06 21.00 15.87
N GLY A 150 -3.05 20.15 14.86
CA GLY A 150 -1.89 19.33 14.47
C GLY A 150 -2.14 17.82 14.56
N ALA A 151 -1.08 17.05 14.53
CA ALA A 151 -1.15 15.61 14.66
C ALA A 151 -1.26 15.22 16.14
N GLU A 152 -2.31 14.46 16.48
CA GLU A 152 -2.53 13.93 17.82
C GLU A 152 -2.28 12.41 17.85
N PRO A 153 -1.50 11.90 18.82
CA PRO A 153 -1.29 10.47 19.00
C PRO A 153 -2.53 9.78 19.59
N TYR A 154 -2.74 8.51 19.19
CA TYR A 154 -3.78 7.66 19.78
C TYR A 154 -3.36 6.19 19.76
N GLY A 155 -3.85 5.40 20.70
CA GLY A 155 -3.65 3.94 20.70
C GLY A 155 -4.49 3.24 19.63
N ILE A 156 -3.84 2.44 18.79
CA ILE A 156 -4.52 1.70 17.72
C ILE A 156 -5.19 0.45 18.31
N LYS A 157 -6.51 0.46 18.40
CA LYS A 157 -7.30 -0.68 18.91
C LYS A 157 -7.69 -1.68 17.83
N ARG A 158 -7.72 -1.25 16.57
CA ARG A 158 -8.09 -2.06 15.40
C ARG A 158 -7.22 -1.65 14.22
N ALA A 159 -6.85 -2.64 13.39
CA ALA A 159 -6.14 -2.36 12.15
C ALA A 159 -6.95 -1.43 11.23
N PRO A 160 -6.28 -0.52 10.52
CA PRO A 160 -6.97 0.34 9.56
C PRO A 160 -7.56 -0.50 8.42
N GLN A 161 -8.67 -0.06 7.86
CA GLN A 161 -9.29 -0.73 6.70
C GLN A 161 -8.35 -0.74 5.47
N SER A 162 -7.57 0.31 5.29
CA SER A 162 -6.58 0.43 4.23
C SER A 162 -5.21 0.78 4.80
N TRP A 163 -5.06 1.99 5.30
CA TRP A 163 -3.86 2.48 5.95
C TRP A 163 -4.17 3.64 6.90
N CYS A 164 -3.27 3.91 7.83
CA CYS A 164 -3.32 5.09 8.70
C CYS A 164 -1.92 5.65 8.96
N TYR A 165 -1.86 6.89 9.45
CA TYR A 165 -0.61 7.45 9.92
C TYR A 165 -0.26 6.90 11.30
N VAL A 166 1.04 6.65 11.49
CA VAL A 166 1.61 6.23 12.78
C VAL A 166 2.89 7.01 13.07
N GLU A 167 3.29 7.03 14.32
CA GLU A 167 4.65 7.44 14.67
C GLU A 167 5.66 6.43 14.15
N VAL A 168 6.84 6.91 13.75
CA VAL A 168 7.95 5.98 13.47
C VAL A 168 8.29 5.28 14.77
N ALA A 169 8.18 3.94 14.77
CA ALA A 169 8.58 3.14 15.90
C ALA A 169 10.09 3.38 16.17
N ARG A 170 10.44 3.50 17.44
CA ARG A 170 11.85 3.54 17.83
C ARG A 170 12.42 2.15 17.59
N ASP A 171 13.50 2.09 16.82
CA ASP A 171 14.31 0.88 16.74
C ASP A 171 14.99 0.72 18.13
N GLU A 172 14.65 -0.38 18.83
CA GLU A 172 15.36 -0.78 20.03
C GLU A 172 16.66 -1.49 19.67
#